data_84f97818b8e61f7df881b344e8473e13
#
_entry.id   84f97818b8e61f7df881b344e8473e13
#
_cell.length_a   1.000
_cell.length_b   1.000
_cell.length_c   1.000
_cell.angle_alpha   90.00
_cell.angle_beta   90.00
_cell.angle_gamma   90.00
#
_symmetry.space_group_name_H-M   'P 1'
#
loop_
_entity.id
_entity.type
_entity.pdbx_description
1 polymer ?
#
loop_
_entity_poly.entity_id
_entity_poly.type
_entity_poly.pdbx_seq_one_letter_code
_entity_poly.pdbx_strand_id
1 'polypeptide(L)'
;VDAVAAEKPPLTYTNTIAALDEGLETLNRAWGLVSHLDSVNNSPELRVAHNAMLPKVSEFFASIPLNEALWETLKAYGVESGTEDLSPTKQRYIEETLADFREAGADLLPQQKKRASEIQSQLAELTQKYSENCLDGTNAWEKIVTDEKQLSGLPKSALDAARQSAEQKGTEGWRFTLQAPSYIPVMTYADSDALRKEVWSAYAAIGRSGEHDNRQLVRQILDLRHEFARLVGQENFANHVTERRMAASGQSALDFGDEIFKKVRDQFEKEAEQLRRYKAAEEGLPIDHPSLLEPWEVGYWACLLYTSPSPRDVKESR
;
A
#
# COMPACT_ATOMS: atom_id res chain seq x y z
N VAL A 1 -18.93 11.63 -21.04
CA VAL A 1 -19.96 10.88 -20.31
C VAL A 1 -21.33 11.14 -20.94
N ASP A 2 -21.86 12.36 -20.88
CA ASP A 2 -23.22 12.69 -21.33
C ASP A 2 -23.45 12.41 -22.82
N ALA A 3 -22.44 12.63 -23.68
CA ALA A 3 -22.52 12.30 -25.08
C ALA A 3 -22.73 10.80 -25.33
N VAL A 4 -22.01 9.96 -24.61
CA VAL A 4 -22.17 8.49 -24.69
C VAL A 4 -23.51 8.06 -24.09
N ALA A 5 -23.93 8.67 -22.98
CA ALA A 5 -25.23 8.41 -22.35
C ALA A 5 -26.43 8.74 -23.30
N ALA A 6 -26.26 9.69 -24.19
CA ALA A 6 -27.28 10.11 -25.15
C ALA A 6 -27.18 9.42 -26.54
N GLU A 7 -26.22 8.48 -26.70
CA GLU A 7 -26.00 7.80 -27.99
C GLU A 7 -27.20 6.94 -28.38
N LYS A 8 -27.44 6.84 -29.68
CA LYS A 8 -28.58 6.10 -30.24
C LYS A 8 -28.11 4.94 -31.12
N PRO A 9 -28.89 3.85 -31.24
CA PRO A 9 -28.58 2.77 -32.14
C PRO A 9 -28.31 3.23 -33.58
N PRO A 10 -27.36 2.61 -34.31
CA PRO A 10 -26.62 1.43 -33.88
C PRO A 10 -25.51 1.77 -32.88
N LEU A 11 -25.48 1.04 -31.75
CA LEU A 11 -24.41 1.13 -30.77
C LEU A 11 -23.23 0.28 -31.24
N THR A 12 -22.01 0.82 -31.08
CA THR A 12 -20.75 0.17 -31.49
C THR A 12 -19.70 0.34 -30.39
N TYR A 13 -18.64 -0.46 -30.47
CA TYR A 13 -17.47 -0.28 -29.60
C TYR A 13 -16.95 1.16 -29.64
N THR A 14 -16.91 1.75 -30.83
CA THR A 14 -16.34 3.09 -31.04
C THR A 14 -17.16 4.20 -30.41
N ASN A 15 -18.51 4.16 -30.53
CA ASN A 15 -19.37 5.23 -30.00
C ASN A 15 -19.83 5.03 -28.57
N THR A 16 -19.42 3.91 -27.91
CA THR A 16 -19.74 3.57 -26.53
C THR A 16 -18.47 3.49 -25.68
N ILE A 17 -17.86 2.32 -25.61
CA ILE A 17 -16.71 2.04 -24.71
C ILE A 17 -15.49 2.90 -25.06
N ALA A 18 -15.10 2.95 -26.35
CA ALA A 18 -13.95 3.75 -26.77
C ALA A 18 -14.20 5.26 -26.59
N ALA A 19 -15.41 5.74 -26.92
CA ALA A 19 -15.76 7.15 -26.74
C ALA A 19 -15.76 7.57 -25.24
N LEU A 20 -16.16 6.66 -24.33
CA LEU A 20 -16.09 6.91 -22.89
C LEU A 20 -14.64 7.01 -22.44
N ASP A 21 -13.80 6.10 -22.87
CA ASP A 21 -12.37 6.01 -22.51
C ASP A 21 -11.61 7.26 -23.03
N GLU A 22 -11.79 7.60 -24.32
CA GLU A 22 -11.20 8.80 -24.92
C GLU A 22 -11.65 10.09 -24.23
N GLY A 23 -12.92 10.16 -23.84
CA GLY A 23 -13.48 11.32 -23.14
C GLY A 23 -12.91 11.51 -21.74
N LEU A 24 -12.38 10.47 -21.10
CA LEU A 24 -11.78 10.50 -19.76
C LEU A 24 -10.24 10.61 -19.78
N GLU A 25 -9.60 10.34 -20.92
CA GLU A 25 -8.13 10.23 -21.03
C GLU A 25 -7.38 11.47 -20.51
N THR A 26 -7.83 12.67 -20.88
CA THR A 26 -7.17 13.92 -20.48
C THR A 26 -7.21 14.10 -18.96
N LEU A 27 -8.36 13.84 -18.32
CA LEU A 27 -8.49 13.95 -16.87
C LEU A 27 -7.71 12.85 -16.17
N ASN A 28 -7.78 11.61 -16.64
CA ASN A 28 -7.02 10.48 -16.07
C ASN A 28 -5.53 10.76 -16.08
N ARG A 29 -4.99 11.25 -17.20
CA ARG A 29 -3.57 11.58 -17.34
C ARG A 29 -3.16 12.73 -16.42
N ALA A 30 -3.93 13.82 -16.43
CA ALA A 30 -3.61 15.00 -15.60
C ALA A 30 -3.69 14.67 -14.11
N TRP A 31 -4.76 14.00 -13.66
CA TRP A 31 -4.96 13.63 -12.28
C TRP A 31 -3.95 12.57 -11.81
N GLY A 32 -3.67 11.58 -12.66
CA GLY A 32 -2.65 10.57 -12.37
C GLY A 32 -1.27 11.18 -12.16
N LEU A 33 -0.87 12.18 -12.96
CA LEU A 33 0.39 12.89 -12.78
C LEU A 33 0.43 13.66 -11.45
N VAL A 34 -0.62 14.42 -11.14
CA VAL A 34 -0.71 15.23 -9.91
C VAL A 34 -0.67 14.31 -8.68
N SER A 35 -1.46 13.23 -8.67
CA SER A 35 -1.51 12.27 -7.56
C SER A 35 -0.18 11.52 -7.38
N HIS A 36 0.49 11.19 -8.50
CA HIS A 36 1.82 10.58 -8.42
C HIS A 36 2.84 11.53 -7.79
N LEU A 37 2.87 12.79 -8.24
CA LEU A 37 3.78 13.79 -7.66
C LEU A 37 3.49 14.04 -6.18
N ASP A 38 2.23 14.07 -5.76
CA ASP A 38 1.85 14.17 -4.35
C ASP A 38 2.42 13.01 -3.52
N SER A 39 2.46 11.81 -4.08
CA SER A 39 2.96 10.60 -3.38
C SER A 39 4.49 10.50 -3.31
N VAL A 40 5.25 11.04 -4.28
CA VAL A 40 6.71 10.82 -4.40
C VAL A 40 7.54 12.10 -4.26
N ASN A 41 6.98 13.27 -4.53
CA ASN A 41 7.66 14.56 -4.48
C ASN A 41 6.73 15.65 -3.94
N ASN A 42 6.14 15.38 -2.77
CA ASN A 42 5.17 16.24 -2.11
C ASN A 42 5.77 17.60 -1.72
N SER A 43 4.98 18.67 -1.88
CA SER A 43 5.24 19.98 -1.27
C SER A 43 3.97 20.49 -0.59
N PRO A 44 4.07 21.45 0.36
CA PRO A 44 2.89 22.04 0.99
C PRO A 44 1.90 22.63 -0.03
N GLU A 45 2.40 23.29 -1.07
CA GLU A 45 1.58 23.90 -2.12
C GLU A 45 0.88 22.85 -2.98
N LEU A 46 1.60 21.79 -3.37
CA LEU A 46 1.03 20.67 -4.13
C LEU A 46 -0.03 19.96 -3.33
N ARG A 47 0.23 19.67 -2.06
CA ARG A 47 -0.74 19.03 -1.14
C ARG A 47 -2.02 19.85 -1.00
N VAL A 48 -1.91 21.16 -0.81
CA VAL A 48 -3.08 22.04 -0.73
C VAL A 48 -3.89 22.01 -2.03
N ALA A 49 -3.24 22.07 -3.19
CA ALA A 49 -3.91 22.01 -4.48
C ALA A 49 -4.54 20.65 -4.74
N HIS A 50 -3.82 19.56 -4.45
CA HIS A 50 -4.32 18.19 -4.57
C HIS A 50 -5.57 17.98 -3.71
N ASN A 51 -5.50 18.33 -2.42
CA ASN A 51 -6.61 18.14 -1.48
C ASN A 51 -7.85 18.99 -1.81
N ALA A 52 -7.66 20.16 -2.42
CA ALA A 52 -8.76 20.98 -2.89
C ALA A 52 -9.49 20.38 -4.11
N MET A 53 -8.78 19.59 -4.93
CA MET A 53 -9.33 18.95 -6.12
C MET A 53 -9.80 17.51 -5.89
N LEU A 54 -9.21 16.79 -4.93
CA LEU A 54 -9.50 15.39 -4.63
C LEU A 54 -11.01 15.09 -4.48
N PRO A 55 -11.79 15.83 -3.68
CA PRO A 55 -13.21 15.56 -3.54
C PRO A 55 -13.96 15.68 -4.87
N LYS A 56 -13.66 16.72 -5.67
CA LYS A 56 -14.32 16.97 -6.94
C LYS A 56 -14.02 15.89 -7.98
N VAL A 57 -12.77 15.47 -8.07
CA VAL A 57 -12.32 14.42 -8.98
C VAL A 57 -12.90 13.06 -8.55
N SER A 58 -12.88 12.76 -7.24
CA SER A 58 -13.45 11.54 -6.69
C SER A 58 -14.96 11.46 -6.91
N GLU A 59 -15.68 12.55 -6.66
CA GLU A 59 -17.13 12.65 -6.92
C GLU A 59 -17.44 12.45 -8.41
N PHE A 60 -16.68 13.08 -9.29
CA PHE A 60 -16.84 12.91 -10.72
C PHE A 60 -16.67 11.45 -11.15
N PHE A 61 -15.57 10.79 -10.78
CA PHE A 61 -15.34 9.39 -11.13
C PHE A 61 -16.37 8.45 -10.49
N ALA A 62 -16.77 8.69 -9.26
CA ALA A 62 -17.81 7.91 -8.59
C ALA A 62 -19.18 8.08 -9.26
N SER A 63 -19.46 9.24 -9.89
CA SER A 63 -20.73 9.51 -10.57
C SER A 63 -20.86 8.76 -11.91
N ILE A 64 -19.76 8.41 -12.57
CA ILE A 64 -19.77 7.76 -13.90
C ILE A 64 -20.56 6.45 -13.88
N PRO A 65 -20.22 5.45 -13.06
CA PRO A 65 -20.97 4.18 -13.04
C PRO A 65 -22.38 4.33 -12.45
N LEU A 66 -22.63 5.40 -11.70
CA LEU A 66 -23.93 5.67 -11.09
C LEU A 66 -24.88 6.44 -12.03
N ASN A 67 -24.40 6.91 -13.20
CA ASN A 67 -25.21 7.57 -14.21
C ASN A 67 -26.14 6.56 -14.90
N GLU A 68 -27.43 6.70 -14.66
CA GLU A 68 -28.44 5.75 -15.12
C GLU A 68 -28.51 5.69 -16.65
N ALA A 69 -28.51 6.84 -17.33
CA ALA A 69 -28.59 6.90 -18.80
C ALA A 69 -27.35 6.26 -19.44
N LEU A 70 -26.17 6.54 -18.93
CA LEU A 70 -24.93 5.89 -19.38
C LEU A 70 -25.00 4.37 -19.18
N TRP A 71 -25.42 3.94 -17.99
CA TRP A 71 -25.53 2.51 -17.68
C TRP A 71 -26.50 1.77 -18.60
N GLU A 72 -27.68 2.35 -18.88
CA GLU A 72 -28.64 1.76 -19.84
C GLU A 72 -28.03 1.65 -21.23
N THR A 73 -27.32 2.68 -21.73
CA THR A 73 -26.64 2.64 -23.03
C THR A 73 -25.55 1.55 -23.06
N LEU A 74 -24.72 1.45 -22.04
CA LEU A 74 -23.67 0.44 -21.99
C LEU A 74 -24.22 -0.99 -21.87
N LYS A 75 -25.30 -1.19 -21.10
CA LYS A 75 -26.00 -2.49 -21.02
C LYS A 75 -26.59 -2.89 -22.39
N ALA A 76 -27.26 -1.95 -23.08
CA ALA A 76 -27.80 -2.21 -24.39
C ALA A 76 -26.70 -2.61 -25.38
N TYR A 77 -25.57 -1.86 -25.38
CA TYR A 77 -24.42 -2.23 -26.20
C TYR A 77 -23.86 -3.60 -25.83
N GLY A 78 -23.75 -3.91 -24.55
CA GLY A 78 -23.27 -5.23 -24.07
C GLY A 78 -24.08 -6.42 -24.63
N VAL A 79 -25.39 -6.25 -24.85
CA VAL A 79 -26.24 -7.26 -25.51
C VAL A 79 -25.97 -7.32 -27.02
N GLU A 80 -25.78 -6.16 -27.69
CA GLU A 80 -25.58 -6.05 -29.14
C GLU A 80 -24.13 -6.39 -29.56
N SER A 81 -23.13 -6.24 -28.67
CA SER A 81 -21.70 -6.40 -28.96
C SER A 81 -21.32 -7.78 -29.54
N GLY A 82 -22.11 -8.81 -29.26
CA GLY A 82 -21.90 -10.15 -29.83
C GLY A 82 -22.13 -10.24 -31.33
N THR A 83 -22.73 -9.21 -31.97
CA THR A 83 -22.93 -9.11 -33.41
C THR A 83 -21.83 -8.35 -34.14
N GLU A 84 -20.94 -7.67 -33.41
CA GLU A 84 -19.81 -6.91 -33.94
C GLU A 84 -18.57 -7.80 -34.04
N ASP A 85 -17.79 -7.71 -35.11
CA ASP A 85 -16.55 -8.45 -35.30
C ASP A 85 -15.43 -7.81 -34.45
N LEU A 86 -15.36 -8.17 -33.19
CA LEU A 86 -14.42 -7.64 -32.20
C LEU A 86 -13.29 -8.61 -31.90
N SER A 87 -12.08 -8.09 -31.74
CA SER A 87 -10.97 -8.89 -31.21
C SER A 87 -11.29 -9.40 -29.80
N PRO A 88 -10.71 -10.56 -29.37
CA PRO A 88 -10.90 -11.09 -28.02
C PRO A 88 -10.56 -10.10 -26.91
N THR A 89 -9.56 -9.23 -27.13
CA THR A 89 -9.20 -8.18 -26.19
C THR A 89 -10.30 -7.15 -26.01
N LYS A 90 -10.93 -6.71 -27.12
CA LYS A 90 -12.05 -5.76 -27.04
C LYS A 90 -13.27 -6.39 -26.37
N GLN A 91 -13.58 -7.65 -26.68
CA GLN A 91 -14.65 -8.39 -26.03
C GLN A 91 -14.42 -8.46 -24.51
N ARG A 92 -13.23 -8.86 -24.11
CA ARG A 92 -12.86 -8.90 -22.69
C ARG A 92 -12.96 -7.51 -22.04
N TYR A 93 -12.52 -6.45 -22.72
CA TYR A 93 -12.59 -5.09 -22.19
C TYR A 93 -14.03 -4.62 -21.96
N ILE A 94 -14.97 -4.96 -22.87
CA ILE A 94 -16.40 -4.71 -22.66
C ILE A 94 -16.92 -5.44 -21.42
N GLU A 95 -16.64 -6.74 -21.31
CA GLU A 95 -17.06 -7.56 -20.16
C GLU A 95 -16.59 -6.97 -18.85
N GLU A 96 -15.31 -6.61 -18.77
CA GLU A 96 -14.70 -6.03 -17.56
C GLU A 96 -15.31 -4.65 -17.26
N THR A 97 -15.48 -3.78 -18.26
CA THR A 97 -16.10 -2.47 -18.06
C THR A 97 -17.52 -2.59 -17.50
N LEU A 98 -18.34 -3.48 -18.06
CA LEU A 98 -19.70 -3.70 -17.57
C LEU A 98 -19.71 -4.29 -16.15
N ALA A 99 -18.75 -5.16 -15.84
CA ALA A 99 -18.59 -5.70 -14.51
C ALA A 99 -18.13 -4.64 -13.50
N ASP A 100 -17.18 -3.76 -13.87
CA ASP A 100 -16.74 -2.62 -13.04
C ASP A 100 -17.91 -1.69 -12.70
N PHE A 101 -18.77 -1.39 -13.68
CA PHE A 101 -19.96 -0.59 -13.43
C PHE A 101 -20.91 -1.26 -12.42
N ARG A 102 -21.16 -2.57 -12.51
CA ARG A 102 -21.99 -3.30 -11.54
C ARG A 102 -21.38 -3.31 -10.16
N GLU A 103 -20.08 -3.59 -10.05
CA GLU A 103 -19.34 -3.55 -8.77
C GLU A 103 -19.38 -2.17 -8.12
N ALA A 104 -19.35 -1.11 -8.92
CA ALA A 104 -19.47 0.27 -8.46
C ALA A 104 -20.91 0.66 -8.06
N GLY A 105 -21.91 -0.18 -8.35
CA GLY A 105 -23.29 0.04 -7.96
C GLY A 105 -24.20 0.59 -9.06
N ALA A 106 -23.87 0.35 -10.34
CA ALA A 106 -24.69 0.82 -11.46
C ALA A 106 -26.14 0.31 -11.43
N ASP A 107 -26.37 -0.88 -10.90
CA ASP A 107 -27.71 -1.50 -10.75
C ASP A 107 -28.46 -1.08 -9.47
N LEU A 108 -27.88 -0.25 -8.64
CA LEU A 108 -28.50 0.25 -7.40
C LEU A 108 -29.71 1.14 -7.67
N LEU A 109 -30.67 1.16 -6.73
CA LEU A 109 -31.77 2.11 -6.75
C LEU A 109 -31.26 3.55 -6.57
N PRO A 110 -31.97 4.60 -7.06
CA PRO A 110 -31.50 5.98 -7.01
C PRO A 110 -31.06 6.45 -5.60
N GLN A 111 -31.79 6.07 -4.56
CA GLN A 111 -31.44 6.42 -3.19
C GLN A 111 -30.16 5.72 -2.71
N GLN A 112 -29.96 4.47 -3.11
CA GLN A 112 -28.73 3.72 -2.81
C GLN A 112 -27.54 4.25 -3.59
N LYS A 113 -27.72 4.66 -4.86
CA LYS A 113 -26.68 5.32 -5.66
C LYS A 113 -26.17 6.59 -4.99
N LYS A 114 -27.08 7.41 -4.45
CA LYS A 114 -26.68 8.60 -3.67
C LYS A 114 -25.79 8.22 -2.49
N ARG A 115 -26.21 7.21 -1.70
CA ARG A 115 -25.42 6.75 -0.55
C ARG A 115 -24.07 6.17 -0.97
N ALA A 116 -24.01 5.39 -2.08
CA ALA A 116 -22.76 4.86 -2.63
C ALA A 116 -21.80 5.99 -3.02
N SER A 117 -22.27 7.05 -3.68
CA SER A 117 -21.48 8.24 -4.01
C SER A 117 -20.92 8.94 -2.77
N GLU A 118 -21.75 9.13 -1.73
CA GLU A 118 -21.33 9.71 -0.45
C GLU A 118 -20.22 8.88 0.22
N ILE A 119 -20.36 7.55 0.23
CA ILE A 119 -19.37 6.64 0.79
C ILE A 119 -18.04 6.74 0.02
N GLN A 120 -18.08 6.75 -1.31
CA GLN A 120 -16.86 6.86 -2.14
C GLN A 120 -16.12 8.18 -1.90
N SER A 121 -16.84 9.31 -1.80
CA SER A 121 -16.25 10.61 -1.46
C SER A 121 -15.61 10.60 -0.07
N GLN A 122 -16.29 10.06 0.93
CA GLN A 122 -15.75 9.96 2.29
C GLN A 122 -14.53 9.02 2.35
N LEU A 123 -14.56 7.90 1.64
CA LEU A 123 -13.41 6.98 1.56
C LEU A 123 -12.20 7.66 0.91
N ALA A 124 -12.40 8.44 -0.16
CA ALA A 124 -11.31 9.18 -0.80
C ALA A 124 -10.62 10.14 0.19
N GLU A 125 -11.40 10.94 0.94
CA GLU A 125 -10.88 11.88 1.93
C GLU A 125 -10.17 11.16 3.09
N LEU A 126 -10.78 10.11 3.65
CA LEU A 126 -10.22 9.37 4.79
C LEU A 126 -8.95 8.60 4.42
N THR A 127 -8.92 7.99 3.23
CA THR A 127 -7.73 7.26 2.77
C THR A 127 -6.58 8.22 2.41
N GLN A 128 -6.88 9.39 1.85
CA GLN A 128 -5.88 10.44 1.65
C GLN A 128 -5.30 10.92 2.98
N LYS A 129 -6.17 11.21 3.96
CA LYS A 129 -5.71 11.63 5.31
C LYS A 129 -4.89 10.56 6.00
N TYR A 130 -5.25 9.28 5.83
CA TYR A 130 -4.46 8.15 6.31
C TYR A 130 -3.05 8.16 5.72
N SER A 131 -2.94 8.34 4.41
CA SER A 131 -1.65 8.35 3.70
C SER A 131 -0.79 9.54 4.11
N GLU A 132 -1.39 10.73 4.25
CA GLU A 132 -0.71 11.92 4.75
C GLU A 132 -0.16 11.74 6.15
N ASN A 133 -0.96 11.20 7.07
CA ASN A 133 -0.51 10.93 8.44
C ASN A 133 0.65 9.93 8.48
N CYS A 134 0.67 8.92 7.61
CA CYS A 134 1.82 8.01 7.48
C CYS A 134 3.06 8.73 6.98
N LEU A 135 2.92 9.55 5.94
CA LEU A 135 4.04 10.33 5.37
C LEU A 135 4.59 11.33 6.38
N ASP A 136 3.71 12.10 7.01
CA ASP A 136 4.08 13.13 7.97
C ASP A 136 4.70 12.52 9.23
N GLY A 137 4.12 11.41 9.74
CA GLY A 137 4.70 10.67 10.86
C GLY A 137 6.07 10.08 10.54
N THR A 138 6.30 9.65 9.29
CA THR A 138 7.62 9.18 8.84
C THR A 138 8.63 10.33 8.79
N ASN A 139 8.21 11.50 8.34
CA ASN A 139 9.07 12.67 8.17
C ASN A 139 9.32 13.46 9.48
N ALA A 140 8.42 13.35 10.45
CA ALA A 140 8.50 14.09 11.70
C ALA A 140 9.57 13.56 12.65
N TRP A 141 9.94 12.29 12.55
CA TRP A 141 10.92 11.69 13.45
C TRP A 141 12.35 11.81 12.91
N GLU A 142 13.24 12.20 13.78
CA GLU A 142 14.68 12.19 13.53
C GLU A 142 15.47 11.90 14.81
N LYS A 143 16.63 11.30 14.66
CA LYS A 143 17.59 11.07 15.71
C LYS A 143 18.95 11.63 15.31
N ILE A 144 19.47 12.57 16.11
CA ILE A 144 20.85 13.04 15.98
C ILE A 144 21.73 12.23 16.95
N VAL A 145 22.75 11.60 16.42
CA VAL A 145 23.78 10.89 17.19
C VAL A 145 25.06 11.69 17.09
N THR A 146 25.66 12.02 18.24
CA THR A 146 26.92 12.78 18.34
C THR A 146 28.08 11.91 18.84
N ASP A 147 27.79 10.78 19.44
CA ASP A 147 28.82 9.81 19.90
C ASP A 147 29.04 8.73 18.83
N GLU A 148 30.20 8.81 18.16
CA GLU A 148 30.60 7.89 17.10
C GLU A 148 30.61 6.42 17.54
N LYS A 149 30.79 6.14 18.85
CA LYS A 149 30.76 4.76 19.37
C LYS A 149 29.40 4.08 19.19
N GLN A 150 28.31 4.84 19.16
CA GLN A 150 26.97 4.30 18.94
C GLN A 150 26.74 3.89 17.48
N LEU A 151 27.66 4.25 16.58
CA LEU A 151 27.55 4.03 15.13
C LEU A 151 28.42 2.84 14.66
N SER A 152 29.05 2.12 15.58
CA SER A 152 29.81 0.90 15.27
C SER A 152 28.96 -0.06 14.43
N GLY A 153 29.57 -0.74 13.49
CA GLY A 153 28.93 -1.67 12.58
C GLY A 153 28.33 -1.04 11.31
N LEU A 154 27.99 0.26 11.35
CA LEU A 154 27.39 0.93 10.19
C LEU A 154 28.39 1.07 9.04
N PRO A 155 28.00 0.78 7.79
CA PRO A 155 28.83 0.97 6.62
C PRO A 155 29.12 2.45 6.38
N LYS A 156 30.31 2.73 5.82
CA LYS A 156 30.78 4.10 5.57
C LYS A 156 29.77 4.92 4.75
N SER A 157 29.13 4.31 3.74
CA SER A 157 28.13 4.98 2.91
C SER A 157 26.92 5.47 3.73
N ALA A 158 26.47 4.69 4.71
CA ALA A 158 25.38 5.10 5.60
C ALA A 158 25.81 6.23 6.56
N LEU A 159 27.04 6.17 7.09
CA LEU A 159 27.60 7.24 7.91
C LEU A 159 27.76 8.55 7.13
N ASP A 160 28.29 8.48 5.93
CA ASP A 160 28.47 9.67 5.06
C ASP A 160 27.10 10.30 4.75
N ALA A 161 26.09 9.49 4.40
CA ALA A 161 24.72 9.97 4.14
C ALA A 161 24.08 10.59 5.40
N ALA A 162 24.24 9.98 6.56
CA ALA A 162 23.70 10.50 7.82
C ALA A 162 24.38 11.82 8.24
N ARG A 163 25.70 11.94 8.01
CA ARG A 163 26.43 13.19 8.25
C ARG A 163 25.98 14.31 7.32
N GLN A 164 25.90 14.03 6.01
CA GLN A 164 25.38 14.98 5.03
C GLN A 164 23.95 15.43 5.37
N SER A 165 23.10 14.51 5.84
CA SER A 165 21.74 14.82 6.27
C SER A 165 21.72 15.75 7.49
N ALA A 166 22.65 15.59 8.45
CA ALA A 166 22.80 16.49 9.59
C ALA A 166 23.28 17.87 9.15
N GLU A 167 24.29 17.94 8.29
CA GLU A 167 24.84 19.20 7.74
C GLU A 167 23.78 20.01 7.00
N GLN A 168 22.94 19.37 6.20
CA GLN A 168 21.80 20.03 5.51
C GLN A 168 20.79 20.66 6.48
N LYS A 169 20.67 20.13 7.68
CA LYS A 169 19.84 20.66 8.77
C LYS A 169 20.58 21.67 9.66
N GLY A 170 21.88 21.89 9.44
CA GLY A 170 22.70 22.78 10.27
C GLY A 170 22.98 22.19 11.65
N THR A 171 22.99 20.86 11.80
CA THR A 171 23.26 20.15 13.07
C THR A 171 24.57 19.38 12.99
N GLU A 172 25.29 19.29 14.12
CA GLU A 172 26.49 18.46 14.24
C GLU A 172 26.14 17.00 14.49
N GLY A 173 26.95 16.07 13.97
CA GLY A 173 26.79 14.62 14.17
C GLY A 173 26.21 13.91 12.98
N TRP A 174 25.41 12.86 13.23
CA TRP A 174 24.80 11.98 12.25
C TRP A 174 23.29 11.98 12.45
N ARG A 175 22.56 12.35 11.40
CA ARG A 175 21.09 12.39 11.43
C ARG A 175 20.50 11.15 10.81
N PHE A 176 19.73 10.40 11.58
CA PHE A 176 18.94 9.25 11.15
C PHE A 176 17.46 9.61 11.09
N THR A 177 16.76 9.05 10.11
CA THR A 177 15.33 9.23 9.87
C THR A 177 14.65 7.87 9.69
N LEU A 178 13.30 7.87 9.58
CA LEU A 178 12.54 6.64 9.31
C LEU A 178 12.41 6.33 7.81
N GLN A 179 13.02 7.14 6.94
CA GLN A 179 13.11 6.84 5.51
C GLN A 179 13.96 5.58 5.29
N ALA A 180 13.52 4.70 4.37
CA ALA A 180 14.16 3.41 4.14
C ALA A 180 15.68 3.45 3.97
N PRO A 181 16.30 4.40 3.22
CA PRO A 181 17.75 4.46 3.08
C PRO A 181 18.50 4.76 4.39
N SER A 182 17.85 5.40 5.36
CA SER A 182 18.39 5.67 6.70
C SER A 182 18.06 4.55 7.69
N TYR A 183 16.83 4.06 7.65
CA TYR A 183 16.30 3.02 8.56
C TYR A 183 16.98 1.66 8.36
N ILE A 184 17.02 1.17 7.11
CA ILE A 184 17.51 -0.18 6.81
C ILE A 184 18.96 -0.40 7.26
N PRO A 185 19.94 0.50 6.98
CA PRO A 185 21.30 0.30 7.46
C PRO A 185 21.42 0.20 8.99
N VAL A 186 20.64 1.00 9.73
CA VAL A 186 20.64 0.93 11.20
C VAL A 186 20.15 -0.44 11.66
N MET A 187 19.02 -0.91 11.12
CA MET A 187 18.44 -2.21 11.50
C MET A 187 19.29 -3.41 11.11
N THR A 188 20.12 -3.26 10.07
CA THR A 188 20.92 -4.37 9.54
C THR A 188 22.32 -4.42 10.13
N TYR A 189 22.94 -3.26 10.36
CA TYR A 189 24.39 -3.21 10.61
C TYR A 189 24.79 -2.55 11.94
N ALA A 190 23.96 -1.70 12.55
CA ALA A 190 24.36 -1.03 13.79
C ALA A 190 24.57 -2.03 14.93
N ASP A 191 25.76 -2.03 15.56
CA ASP A 191 26.04 -2.89 16.71
C ASP A 191 25.23 -2.47 17.96
N SER A 192 24.87 -1.20 18.06
CA SER A 192 24.10 -0.66 19.18
C SER A 192 22.66 -1.16 19.20
N ASP A 193 22.35 -2.10 20.09
CA ASP A 193 21.00 -2.60 20.31
C ASP A 193 20.02 -1.48 20.69
N ALA A 194 20.47 -0.55 21.55
CA ALA A 194 19.68 0.60 21.97
C ALA A 194 19.26 1.50 20.79
N LEU A 195 20.18 1.72 19.83
CA LEU A 195 19.90 2.50 18.64
C LEU A 195 18.89 1.77 17.73
N ARG A 196 19.09 0.48 17.48
CA ARG A 196 18.13 -0.33 16.70
C ARG A 196 16.75 -0.31 17.33
N LYS A 197 16.64 -0.52 18.65
CA LYS A 197 15.38 -0.49 19.39
C LYS A 197 14.67 0.84 19.28
N GLU A 198 15.39 1.95 19.45
CA GLU A 198 14.81 3.31 19.35
C GLU A 198 14.25 3.57 17.94
N VAL A 199 15.05 3.28 16.91
CA VAL A 199 14.67 3.49 15.51
C VAL A 199 13.50 2.57 15.11
N TRP A 200 13.55 1.29 15.50
CA TRP A 200 12.45 0.34 15.26
C TRP A 200 11.16 0.77 15.95
N SER A 201 11.24 1.18 17.22
CA SER A 201 10.07 1.61 17.99
C SER A 201 9.39 2.83 17.37
N ALA A 202 10.18 3.77 16.89
CA ALA A 202 9.68 4.94 16.19
C ALA A 202 9.01 4.56 14.86
N TYR A 203 9.65 3.67 14.08
CA TYR A 203 9.08 3.17 12.82
C TYR A 203 7.76 2.41 13.05
N ALA A 204 7.71 1.53 14.06
CA ALA A 204 6.50 0.79 14.42
C ALA A 204 5.36 1.67 14.97
N ALA A 205 5.67 2.91 15.38
CA ALA A 205 4.70 3.88 15.88
C ALA A 205 4.12 4.81 14.79
N ILE A 206 4.60 4.73 13.54
CA ILE A 206 4.06 5.55 12.44
C ILE A 206 2.55 5.31 12.32
N GLY A 207 1.78 6.40 12.27
CA GLY A 207 0.31 6.35 12.18
C GLY A 207 -0.40 5.78 13.41
N ARG A 208 0.27 5.64 14.56
CA ARG A 208 -0.31 5.04 15.78
C ARG A 208 -0.38 5.96 17.00
N SER A 209 0.16 7.17 16.89
CA SER A 209 0.22 8.07 18.05
C SER A 209 0.33 9.54 17.62
N GLY A 210 0.04 10.44 18.57
CA GLY A 210 0.15 11.88 18.37
C GLY A 210 -0.86 12.43 17.36
N GLU A 211 -0.47 13.50 16.69
CA GLU A 211 -1.30 14.18 15.68
C GLU A 211 -1.49 13.39 14.38
N HIS A 212 -0.64 12.36 14.14
CA HIS A 212 -0.70 11.47 12.97
C HIS A 212 -1.35 10.11 13.27
N ASP A 213 -2.19 10.03 14.31
CA ASP A 213 -2.84 8.77 14.70
C ASP A 213 -3.96 8.37 13.74
N ASN A 214 -3.79 7.25 13.07
CA ASN A 214 -4.73 6.70 12.08
C ASN A 214 -5.74 5.70 12.65
N ARG A 215 -5.66 5.33 13.93
CA ARG A 215 -6.51 4.25 14.48
C ARG A 215 -8.01 4.52 14.32
N GLN A 216 -8.44 5.78 14.46
CA GLN A 216 -9.84 6.14 14.25
C GLN A 216 -10.22 6.18 12.77
N LEU A 217 -9.32 6.66 11.90
CA LEU A 217 -9.52 6.65 10.45
C LEU A 217 -9.68 5.23 9.91
N VAL A 218 -8.85 4.28 10.39
CA VAL A 218 -8.95 2.86 10.01
C VAL A 218 -10.33 2.31 10.32
N ARG A 219 -10.89 2.60 11.51
CA ARG A 219 -12.25 2.15 11.87
C ARG A 219 -13.31 2.73 10.94
N GLN A 220 -13.27 4.03 10.70
CA GLN A 220 -14.21 4.70 9.79
C GLN A 220 -14.12 4.15 8.36
N ILE A 221 -12.90 3.93 7.86
CA ILE A 221 -12.68 3.34 6.52
C ILE A 221 -13.27 1.93 6.45
N LEU A 222 -13.07 1.10 7.49
CA LEU A 222 -13.60 -0.27 7.51
C LEU A 222 -15.12 -0.28 7.59
N ASP A 223 -15.73 0.59 8.37
CA ASP A 223 -17.19 0.71 8.50
C ASP A 223 -17.81 1.13 7.16
N LEU A 224 -17.26 2.13 6.49
CA LEU A 224 -17.72 2.58 5.16
C LEU A 224 -17.53 1.51 4.08
N ARG A 225 -16.42 0.80 4.09
CA ARG A 225 -16.17 -0.31 3.17
C ARG A 225 -17.16 -1.45 3.38
N HIS A 226 -17.49 -1.75 4.64
CA HIS A 226 -18.50 -2.77 4.95
C HIS A 226 -19.89 -2.32 4.47
N GLU A 227 -20.29 -1.07 4.75
CA GLU A 227 -21.56 -0.51 4.28
C GLU A 227 -21.65 -0.56 2.75
N PHE A 228 -20.59 -0.14 2.04
CA PHE A 228 -20.57 -0.19 0.58
C PHE A 228 -20.75 -1.62 0.04
N ALA A 229 -20.00 -2.58 0.58
CA ALA A 229 -20.15 -3.98 0.18
C ALA A 229 -21.59 -4.48 0.34
N ARG A 230 -22.24 -4.14 1.46
CA ARG A 230 -23.64 -4.49 1.71
C ARG A 230 -24.60 -3.83 0.71
N LEU A 231 -24.34 -2.58 0.34
CA LEU A 231 -25.14 -1.87 -0.68
C LEU A 231 -25.11 -2.57 -2.02
N VAL A 232 -23.94 -3.03 -2.46
CA VAL A 232 -23.76 -3.73 -3.75
C VAL A 232 -24.07 -5.24 -3.67
N GLY A 233 -24.68 -5.70 -2.56
CA GLY A 233 -25.18 -7.07 -2.41
C GLY A 233 -24.15 -8.08 -1.90
N GLN A 234 -22.96 -7.64 -1.50
CA GLN A 234 -21.93 -8.51 -0.95
C GLN A 234 -22.04 -8.64 0.57
N GLU A 235 -21.65 -9.79 1.09
CA GLU A 235 -21.67 -10.04 2.54
C GLU A 235 -20.68 -9.16 3.30
N ASN A 236 -19.51 -8.95 2.73
CA ASN A 236 -18.42 -8.16 3.30
C ASN A 236 -17.52 -7.58 2.21
N PHE A 237 -16.64 -6.64 2.60
CA PHE A 237 -15.74 -5.98 1.65
C PHE A 237 -14.69 -6.92 1.06
N ALA A 238 -14.24 -7.94 1.79
CA ALA A 238 -13.28 -8.92 1.26
C ALA A 238 -13.89 -9.70 0.09
N ASN A 239 -15.14 -10.14 0.21
CA ASN A 239 -15.84 -10.80 -0.89
C ASN A 239 -16.02 -9.87 -2.08
N HIS A 240 -16.44 -8.61 -1.86
CA HIS A 240 -16.57 -7.60 -2.91
C HIS A 240 -15.26 -7.41 -3.69
N VAL A 241 -14.14 -7.26 -3.00
CA VAL A 241 -12.84 -7.02 -3.66
C VAL A 241 -12.31 -8.26 -4.37
N THR A 242 -12.59 -9.47 -3.88
CA THR A 242 -12.02 -10.70 -4.41
C THR A 242 -12.86 -11.41 -5.46
N GLU A 243 -14.13 -11.04 -5.64
CA GLU A 243 -15.10 -11.71 -6.52
C GLU A 243 -14.56 -11.95 -7.94
N ARG A 244 -13.91 -10.93 -8.53
CA ARG A 244 -13.34 -10.99 -9.88
C ARG A 244 -11.81 -11.16 -9.87
N ARG A 245 -11.22 -11.50 -8.73
CA ARG A 245 -9.78 -11.78 -8.61
C ARG A 245 -9.51 -13.28 -8.52
N MET A 246 -8.24 -13.67 -8.59
CA MET A 246 -7.82 -15.08 -8.55
C MET A 246 -8.39 -15.84 -7.35
N ALA A 247 -8.57 -15.19 -6.20
CA ALA A 247 -9.11 -15.82 -5.00
C ALA A 247 -10.63 -16.09 -5.08
N ALA A 248 -11.37 -15.33 -5.87
CA ALA A 248 -12.82 -15.38 -6.05
C ALA A 248 -13.68 -15.17 -4.79
N SER A 249 -13.12 -15.28 -3.59
CA SER A 249 -13.80 -14.98 -2.32
C SER A 249 -12.79 -14.61 -1.22
N GLY A 250 -13.27 -13.88 -0.20
CA GLY A 250 -12.47 -13.59 0.98
C GLY A 250 -12.04 -14.85 1.73
N GLN A 251 -12.91 -15.87 1.78
CA GLN A 251 -12.58 -17.15 2.42
C GLN A 251 -11.46 -17.87 1.68
N SER A 252 -11.50 -17.94 0.35
CA SER A 252 -10.41 -18.57 -0.44
C SER A 252 -9.08 -17.84 -0.25
N ALA A 253 -9.11 -16.52 -0.08
CA ALA A 253 -7.89 -15.75 0.21
C ALA A 253 -7.31 -16.08 1.60
N LEU A 254 -8.16 -16.26 2.62
CA LEU A 254 -7.74 -16.71 3.95
C LEU A 254 -7.20 -18.15 3.92
N ASP A 255 -7.90 -19.05 3.26
CA ASP A 255 -7.50 -20.46 3.14
C ASP A 255 -6.14 -20.60 2.46
N PHE A 256 -5.87 -19.77 1.43
CA PHE A 256 -4.56 -19.70 0.79
C PHE A 256 -3.47 -19.21 1.75
N GLY A 257 -3.75 -18.14 2.53
CA GLY A 257 -2.84 -17.68 3.57
C GLY A 257 -2.52 -18.75 4.61
N ASP A 258 -3.53 -19.45 5.08
CA ASP A 258 -3.39 -20.56 6.03
C ASP A 258 -2.60 -21.74 5.44
N GLU A 259 -2.81 -22.06 4.16
CA GLU A 259 -2.04 -23.12 3.48
C GLU A 259 -0.54 -22.74 3.39
N ILE A 260 -0.23 -21.53 2.99
CA ILE A 260 1.16 -21.02 2.96
C ILE A 260 1.76 -21.06 4.36
N PHE A 261 1.06 -20.55 5.37
CA PHE A 261 1.53 -20.56 6.76
C PHE A 261 1.88 -21.99 7.22
N LYS A 262 1.01 -22.96 6.97
CA LYS A 262 1.27 -24.38 7.32
C LYS A 262 2.50 -24.94 6.63
N LYS A 263 2.73 -24.58 5.36
CA LYS A 263 3.89 -25.04 4.58
C LYS A 263 5.23 -24.44 5.04
N VAL A 264 5.23 -23.19 5.49
CA VAL A 264 6.47 -22.46 5.84
C VAL A 264 6.80 -22.49 7.34
N ARG A 265 5.83 -22.77 8.19
CA ARG A 265 5.93 -22.66 9.66
C ARG A 265 7.11 -23.44 10.22
N ASP A 266 7.24 -24.72 9.89
CA ASP A 266 8.28 -25.59 10.44
C ASP A 266 9.69 -25.11 10.07
N GLN A 267 9.84 -24.59 8.84
CA GLN A 267 11.10 -24.05 8.38
C GLN A 267 11.39 -22.71 9.07
N PHE A 268 10.41 -21.85 9.21
CA PHE A 268 10.52 -20.58 9.95
C PHE A 268 10.94 -20.81 11.42
N GLU A 269 10.33 -21.81 12.09
CA GLU A 269 10.69 -22.14 13.48
C GLU A 269 12.13 -22.64 13.60
N LYS A 270 12.61 -23.43 12.62
CA LYS A 270 14.02 -23.89 12.58
C LYS A 270 14.99 -22.74 12.36
N GLU A 271 14.69 -21.84 11.43
CA GLU A 271 15.54 -20.68 11.15
C GLU A 271 15.54 -19.69 12.33
N ALA A 272 14.40 -19.46 12.96
CA ALA A 272 14.32 -18.64 14.15
C ALA A 272 15.13 -19.23 15.32
N GLU A 273 15.09 -20.55 15.49
CA GLU A 273 15.90 -21.23 16.51
C GLU A 273 17.41 -21.18 16.19
N GLN A 274 17.78 -21.36 14.92
CA GLN A 274 19.17 -21.22 14.48
C GLN A 274 19.70 -19.81 14.79
N LEU A 275 18.91 -18.80 14.53
CA LEU A 275 19.27 -17.40 14.77
C LEU A 275 19.42 -17.11 16.27
N ARG A 276 18.50 -17.60 17.11
CA ARG A 276 18.61 -17.49 18.58
C ARG A 276 19.87 -18.14 19.13
N ARG A 277 20.23 -19.33 18.64
CA ARG A 277 21.45 -20.04 19.07
C ARG A 277 22.70 -19.32 18.62
N TYR A 278 22.71 -18.77 17.40
CA TYR A 278 23.82 -17.97 16.92
C TYR A 278 24.01 -16.72 17.80
N LYS A 279 22.95 -15.97 18.08
CA LYS A 279 22.98 -14.83 19.00
C LYS A 279 23.54 -15.23 20.37
N ALA A 280 23.02 -16.30 20.97
CA ALA A 280 23.49 -16.78 22.28
C ALA A 280 24.98 -17.11 22.28
N ALA A 281 25.49 -17.75 21.23
CA ALA A 281 26.90 -18.07 21.09
C ALA A 281 27.81 -16.83 21.03
N GLU A 282 27.40 -15.83 20.23
CA GLU A 282 28.13 -14.55 20.09
C GLU A 282 28.11 -13.73 21.38
N GLU A 283 27.01 -13.78 22.14
CA GLU A 283 26.86 -13.10 23.43
C GLU A 283 27.44 -13.89 24.63
N GLY A 284 27.97 -15.11 24.43
CA GLY A 284 28.49 -15.97 25.49
C GLY A 284 27.40 -16.50 26.43
N LEU A 285 26.15 -16.60 25.96
CA LEU A 285 24.99 -17.10 26.70
C LEU A 285 24.81 -18.62 26.51
N PRO A 286 24.11 -19.29 27.44
CA PRO A 286 23.80 -20.72 27.28
C PRO A 286 23.01 -21.01 26.03
N ILE A 287 23.54 -21.84 25.13
CA ILE A 287 22.92 -22.18 23.84
C ILE A 287 21.63 -23.01 24.02
N ASP A 288 21.55 -23.78 25.11
CA ASP A 288 20.39 -24.65 25.40
C ASP A 288 19.14 -23.87 25.87
N HIS A 289 19.33 -22.62 26.28
CA HIS A 289 18.26 -21.69 26.68
C HIS A 289 18.49 -20.31 26.08
N PRO A 290 18.44 -20.19 24.75
CA PRO A 290 18.71 -18.94 24.09
C PRO A 290 17.62 -17.90 24.38
N SER A 291 18.02 -16.64 24.55
CA SER A 291 17.11 -15.52 24.70
C SER A 291 16.17 -15.41 23.49
N LEU A 292 14.97 -14.89 23.70
CA LEU A 292 14.09 -14.51 22.58
C LEU A 292 14.77 -13.43 21.75
N LEU A 293 14.51 -13.48 20.44
CA LEU A 293 14.88 -12.39 19.54
C LEU A 293 13.82 -11.31 19.59
N GLU A 294 14.26 -10.11 19.85
CA GLU A 294 13.40 -8.95 19.74
C GLU A 294 13.25 -8.51 18.27
N PRO A 295 12.14 -7.85 17.89
CA PRO A 295 11.92 -7.50 16.49
C PRO A 295 13.04 -6.63 15.86
N TRP A 296 13.68 -5.77 16.65
CA TRP A 296 14.80 -4.93 16.17
C TRP A 296 16.14 -5.67 16.08
N GLU A 297 16.19 -6.93 16.49
CA GLU A 297 17.40 -7.74 16.48
C GLU A 297 17.47 -8.68 15.26
N VAL A 298 16.32 -9.07 14.70
CA VAL A 298 16.22 -10.10 13.67
C VAL A 298 17.08 -9.77 12.45
N GLY A 299 16.99 -8.56 11.92
CA GLY A 299 17.76 -8.14 10.73
C GLY A 299 19.26 -8.12 10.99
N TYR A 300 19.68 -7.66 12.14
CA TYR A 300 21.08 -7.60 12.55
C TYR A 300 21.70 -9.00 12.71
N TRP A 301 21.08 -9.86 13.50
CA TRP A 301 21.59 -11.21 13.72
C TRP A 301 21.52 -12.08 12.46
N ALA A 302 20.51 -11.89 11.62
CA ALA A 302 20.44 -12.56 10.33
C ALA A 302 21.58 -12.12 9.41
N CYS A 303 21.91 -10.82 9.36
CA CYS A 303 23.04 -10.33 8.60
C CYS A 303 24.35 -10.97 9.07
N LEU A 304 24.61 -11.00 10.37
CA LEU A 304 25.81 -11.61 10.93
C LEU A 304 25.89 -13.11 10.63
N LEU A 305 24.81 -13.85 10.86
CA LEU A 305 24.76 -15.31 10.63
C LEU A 305 25.03 -15.66 9.15
N TYR A 306 24.40 -14.96 8.20
CA TYR A 306 24.50 -15.30 6.78
C TYR A 306 25.72 -14.70 6.07
N THR A 307 26.40 -13.71 6.68
CA THR A 307 27.65 -13.16 6.19
C THR A 307 28.89 -13.74 6.87
N SER A 308 28.72 -14.49 7.98
CA SER A 308 29.83 -15.22 8.60
C SER A 308 30.38 -16.29 7.66
N PRO A 309 31.71 -16.47 7.60
CA PRO A 309 32.32 -17.50 6.76
C PRO A 309 31.71 -18.88 7.08
N SER A 310 31.11 -19.51 6.07
CA SER A 310 30.61 -20.87 6.20
C SER A 310 31.75 -21.80 6.62
N PRO A 311 31.50 -22.85 7.46
CA PRO A 311 32.50 -23.90 7.71
C PRO A 311 33.06 -24.55 6.45
N ARG A 312 32.40 -24.36 5.28
CA ARG A 312 32.90 -24.78 3.96
C ARG A 312 33.95 -23.83 3.42
N ASP A 313 33.81 -22.52 3.65
CA ASP A 313 34.73 -21.49 3.17
C ASP A 313 36.10 -21.55 3.88
N VAL A 314 36.09 -22.02 5.16
CA VAL A 314 37.29 -22.22 5.97
C VAL A 314 38.13 -23.45 5.49
N LYS A 315 37.52 -24.37 4.75
CA LYS A 315 38.23 -25.56 4.24
C LYS A 315 38.97 -25.31 2.92
N GLU A 316 38.63 -24.29 2.17
CA GLU A 316 39.27 -23.94 0.89
C GLU A 316 40.53 -23.03 1.05
N SER A 317 40.77 -22.51 2.25
CA SER A 317 41.93 -21.65 2.56
C SER A 317 43.06 -22.38 3.29
N ARG A 318 43.12 -23.73 3.22
CA ARG A 318 44.26 -24.55 3.76
C ARG A 318 44.91 -25.39 2.69
#